data_a9e9cf4b84a32c0a09ece41cd4a3e3e9
#
_entry.id   a9e9cf4b84a32c0a09ece41cd4a3e3e9
#
_cell.length_a   1.000
_cell.length_b   1.000
_cell.length_c   1.000
_cell.angle_alpha   90.00
_cell.angle_beta   90.00
_cell.angle_gamma   90.00
#
_symmetry.space_group_name_H-M   'P 1'
#
loop_
_entity.id
_entity.type
_entity.pdbx_description
1 polymer ?
#
loop_
_entity_poly.entity_id
_entity_poly.type
_entity_poly.pdbx_seq_one_letter_code
_entity_poly.pdbx_strand_id
1 'polypeptide(L)'
;LIRYEFPKPVKRLAVARAKGRCEASGPAYGLPPGHRCNSDLGRGFEIDHYPVQATEKGSDTLENAVVCCPICHSWKTRKFDIPVQAKIKRVSDRHLGLKPSRPSFATNRNGKFRKRMDGTVVPREGEI
;
A
#
# COMPACT_ATOMS: atom_id res chain seq x y z
N LEU A 1 -3.28 9.72 -11.72
CA LEU A 1 -2.02 8.99 -11.76
C LEU A 1 -2.04 7.96 -12.88
N ILE A 2 -0.93 7.85 -13.57
CA ILE A 2 -0.78 6.87 -14.63
C ILE A 2 -0.33 5.56 -13.99
N ARG A 3 -0.92 4.47 -14.44
CA ARG A 3 -0.47 3.13 -14.06
C ARG A 3 0.24 2.51 -15.25
N TYR A 4 1.36 1.90 -15.00
CA TYR A 4 2.15 1.26 -16.04
C TYR A 4 1.84 -0.24 -16.02
N GLU A 5 0.89 -0.64 -16.85
CA GLU A 5 0.47 -2.04 -16.89
C GLU A 5 1.48 -2.89 -17.65
N PHE A 6 1.56 -4.15 -17.28
CA PHE A 6 2.49 -5.05 -17.96
C PHE A 6 2.00 -5.36 -19.37
N PRO A 7 2.90 -5.32 -20.36
CA PRO A 7 2.54 -5.76 -21.72
C PRO A 7 2.23 -7.25 -21.71
N LYS A 8 1.45 -7.69 -22.68
CA LYS A 8 1.10 -9.11 -22.79
C LYS A 8 2.30 -10.05 -22.83
N PRO A 9 3.37 -9.74 -23.58
CA PRO A 9 4.53 -10.62 -23.57
C PRO A 9 5.15 -10.78 -22.19
N VAL A 10 5.18 -9.70 -21.43
CA VAL A 10 5.69 -9.75 -20.05
C VAL A 10 4.80 -10.61 -19.19
N LYS A 11 3.49 -10.46 -19.33
CA LYS A 11 2.55 -11.27 -18.56
C LYS A 11 2.73 -12.75 -18.84
N ARG A 12 2.89 -13.10 -20.12
CA ARG A 12 3.09 -14.50 -20.49
C ARG A 12 4.35 -15.08 -19.88
N LEU A 13 5.44 -14.32 -19.92
CA LEU A 13 6.68 -14.78 -19.35
C LEU A 13 6.57 -14.94 -17.84
N ALA A 14 5.89 -14.01 -17.18
CA ALA A 14 5.73 -14.08 -15.73
C ALA A 14 4.90 -15.32 -15.35
N VAL A 15 3.82 -15.57 -16.05
CA VAL A 15 2.97 -16.72 -15.76
C VAL A 15 3.73 -18.01 -16.01
N ALA A 16 4.51 -18.08 -17.09
CA ALA A 16 5.32 -19.25 -17.35
C ALA A 16 6.35 -19.48 -16.26
N ARG A 17 6.95 -18.41 -15.76
CA ARG A 17 7.94 -18.50 -14.69
C ARG A 17 7.31 -19.01 -13.39
N ALA A 18 6.09 -18.60 -13.12
CA ALA A 18 5.42 -18.96 -11.86
C ALA A 18 5.07 -20.45 -11.78
N LYS A 19 4.88 -21.09 -12.92
CA LYS A 19 4.57 -22.53 -12.96
C LYS A 19 3.39 -22.94 -12.12
N GLY A 20 2.35 -22.11 -12.12
CA GLY A 20 1.11 -22.40 -11.42
C GLY A 20 1.16 -22.20 -9.91
N ARG A 21 2.21 -21.59 -9.40
CA ARG A 21 2.36 -21.35 -7.97
C ARG A 21 2.55 -19.88 -7.69
N CYS A 22 1.99 -19.42 -6.57
CA CYS A 22 2.10 -18.02 -6.17
C CYS A 22 3.56 -17.64 -5.94
N GLU A 23 3.98 -16.55 -6.56
CA GLU A 23 5.35 -16.07 -6.44
C GLU A 23 5.54 -15.08 -5.30
N ALA A 24 4.48 -14.72 -4.60
CA ALA A 24 4.58 -13.74 -3.53
C ALA A 24 5.50 -14.24 -2.42
N SER A 25 6.35 -13.37 -1.94
CA SER A 25 7.26 -13.74 -0.85
C SER A 25 7.62 -12.51 -0.03
N GLY A 26 7.97 -12.74 1.21
CA GLY A 26 8.51 -11.72 2.08
C GLY A 26 7.47 -10.81 2.72
N PRO A 27 7.95 -9.85 3.51
CA PRO A 27 7.07 -9.01 4.34
C PRO A 27 6.06 -8.18 3.57
N ALA A 28 6.37 -7.79 2.34
CA ALA A 28 5.43 -6.99 1.54
C ALA A 28 4.14 -7.74 1.29
N TYR A 29 4.18 -9.07 1.33
CA TYR A 29 3.00 -9.91 1.12
C TYR A 29 2.54 -10.57 2.42
N GLY A 30 3.06 -10.12 3.55
CA GLY A 30 2.67 -10.69 4.83
C GLY A 30 3.31 -12.02 5.14
N LEU A 31 4.41 -12.34 4.48
CA LEU A 31 5.11 -13.61 4.65
C LEU A 31 6.45 -13.37 5.32
N PRO A 32 7.00 -14.37 5.99
CA PRO A 32 8.34 -14.21 6.56
C PRO A 32 9.38 -13.93 5.47
N PRO A 33 10.46 -13.23 5.81
CA PRO A 33 11.50 -12.97 4.82
C PRO A 33 12.03 -14.27 4.21
N GLY A 34 12.14 -14.28 2.90
CA GLY A 34 12.63 -15.43 2.17
C GLY A 34 11.65 -16.57 2.00
N HIS A 35 10.43 -16.43 2.50
CA HIS A 35 9.41 -17.46 2.32
C HIS A 35 8.49 -17.10 1.19
N ARG A 36 8.25 -18.06 0.31
CA ARG A 36 7.36 -17.90 -0.82
C ARG A 36 6.03 -18.60 -0.51
N CYS A 37 4.94 -17.98 -0.95
CA CYS A 37 3.61 -18.50 -0.69
C CYS A 37 3.38 -19.87 -1.33
N ASN A 38 3.72 -20.03 -2.60
CA ASN A 38 3.58 -21.28 -3.35
C ASN A 38 2.16 -21.85 -3.40
N SER A 39 1.15 -21.06 -3.16
CA SER A 39 -0.22 -21.53 -3.27
C SER A 39 -0.56 -21.84 -4.74
N ASP A 40 -1.45 -22.82 -4.91
CA ASP A 40 -1.90 -23.18 -6.24
C ASP A 40 -2.67 -22.04 -6.85
N LEU A 41 -2.36 -21.67 -8.10
CA LEU A 41 -3.00 -20.58 -8.81
C LEU A 41 -4.16 -21.04 -9.66
N GLY A 42 -4.61 -22.27 -9.51
CA GLY A 42 -5.68 -22.81 -10.32
C GLY A 42 -6.99 -22.06 -10.23
N ARG A 43 -7.20 -21.34 -9.12
CA ARG A 43 -8.44 -20.57 -8.96
C ARG A 43 -8.31 -19.13 -9.41
N GLY A 44 -7.17 -18.76 -9.93
CA GLY A 44 -6.95 -17.40 -10.40
C GLY A 44 -5.69 -16.82 -9.81
N PHE A 45 -5.26 -15.73 -10.42
CA PHE A 45 -4.05 -15.05 -9.98
C PHE A 45 -4.11 -13.59 -10.40
N GLU A 46 -3.24 -12.81 -9.81
CA GLU A 46 -3.03 -11.42 -10.19
C GLU A 46 -1.56 -11.23 -10.47
N ILE A 47 -1.22 -10.33 -11.36
CA ILE A 47 0.17 -9.97 -11.61
C ILE A 47 0.42 -8.63 -10.97
N ASP A 48 1.25 -8.62 -9.96
CA ASP A 48 1.46 -7.47 -9.13
C ASP A 48 2.78 -6.78 -9.45
N HIS A 49 2.87 -5.50 -9.12
CA HIS A 49 4.08 -4.71 -9.30
C HIS A 49 4.84 -4.69 -7.97
N TYR A 50 6.03 -5.25 -7.98
CA TYR A 50 6.88 -5.24 -6.80
C TYR A 50 8.32 -5.51 -7.22
N PRO A 51 9.28 -4.76 -6.72
CA PRO A 51 9.19 -3.77 -5.66
C PRO A 51 8.78 -2.36 -6.11
N VAL A 52 8.78 -2.09 -7.41
CA VAL A 52 8.46 -0.76 -7.90
C VAL A 52 6.95 -0.64 -8.07
N GLN A 53 6.38 0.42 -7.54
CA GLN A 53 4.94 0.63 -7.60
C GLN A 53 4.46 0.83 -9.03
N ALA A 54 3.23 0.43 -9.31
CA ALA A 54 2.67 0.51 -10.66
C ALA A 54 2.60 1.94 -11.20
N THR A 55 2.63 2.92 -10.32
CA THR A 55 2.58 4.32 -10.72
C THR A 55 3.95 4.89 -11.06
N GLU A 56 5.01 4.11 -10.88
CA GLU A 56 6.35 4.55 -11.16
C GLU A 56 6.77 4.15 -12.56
N LYS A 57 7.46 5.03 -13.26
CA LYS A 57 7.93 4.75 -14.60
C LYS A 57 8.94 3.60 -14.54
N GLY A 58 8.81 2.69 -15.48
CA GLY A 58 9.71 1.53 -15.54
C GLY A 58 9.24 0.36 -14.70
N SER A 59 8.01 0.43 -14.16
CA SER A 59 7.49 -0.65 -13.34
C SER A 59 6.90 -1.81 -14.14
N ASP A 60 6.85 -1.69 -15.46
CA ASP A 60 6.20 -2.69 -16.31
C ASP A 60 7.16 -3.72 -16.87
N THR A 61 8.20 -4.06 -16.12
CA THR A 61 9.19 -5.05 -16.55
C THR A 61 8.92 -6.41 -15.92
N LEU A 62 9.51 -7.44 -16.53
CA LEU A 62 9.36 -8.79 -16.02
C LEU A 62 9.92 -8.93 -14.60
N GLU A 63 11.03 -8.26 -14.34
CA GLU A 63 11.64 -8.30 -13.01
C GLU A 63 10.74 -7.73 -11.93
N ASN A 64 9.84 -6.85 -12.32
CA ASN A 64 8.92 -6.22 -11.39
C ASN A 64 7.56 -6.90 -11.36
N ALA A 65 7.40 -8.00 -12.06
CA ALA A 65 6.14 -8.72 -12.12
C ALA A 65 6.16 -9.87 -11.12
N VAL A 66 5.10 -9.96 -10.32
CA VAL A 66 4.94 -11.03 -9.35
C VAL A 66 3.56 -11.65 -9.57
N VAL A 67 3.54 -12.92 -9.95
CA VAL A 67 2.28 -13.62 -10.15
C VAL A 67 1.86 -14.18 -8.80
N CYS A 68 0.79 -13.65 -8.25
CA CYS A 68 0.41 -14.01 -6.89
C CYS A 68 -1.04 -14.43 -6.80
N CYS A 69 -1.37 -15.15 -5.75
CA CYS A 69 -2.75 -15.56 -5.52
C CYS A 69 -3.56 -14.36 -5.03
N PRO A 70 -4.89 -14.42 -5.17
CA PRO A 70 -5.73 -13.28 -4.78
C PRO A 70 -5.55 -12.87 -3.32
N ILE A 71 -5.26 -13.82 -2.45
CA ILE A 71 -5.08 -13.51 -1.03
C ILE A 71 -3.83 -12.67 -0.81
N CYS A 72 -2.71 -13.09 -1.40
CA CYS A 72 -1.46 -12.33 -1.27
C CYS A 72 -1.58 -10.96 -1.91
N HIS A 73 -2.22 -10.89 -3.07
CA HIS A 73 -2.41 -9.62 -3.76
C HIS A 73 -3.26 -8.68 -2.92
N SER A 74 -4.33 -9.19 -2.34
CA SER A 74 -5.21 -8.37 -1.52
C SER A 74 -4.48 -7.86 -0.28
N TRP A 75 -3.70 -8.73 0.36
CA TRP A 75 -2.94 -8.34 1.55
C TRP A 75 -1.95 -7.23 1.23
N LYS A 76 -1.20 -7.40 0.13
CA LYS A 76 -0.21 -6.42 -0.26
C LYS A 76 -0.85 -5.08 -0.60
N THR A 77 -1.97 -5.10 -1.32
CA THR A 77 -2.65 -3.87 -1.69
C THR A 77 -3.04 -3.09 -0.45
N ARG A 78 -3.66 -3.75 0.52
CA ARG A 78 -4.16 -3.08 1.71
C ARG A 78 -3.06 -2.69 2.70
N LYS A 79 -2.10 -3.56 2.90
CA LYS A 79 -1.13 -3.38 3.97
C LYS A 79 0.19 -2.79 3.51
N PHE A 80 0.47 -2.84 2.23
CA PHE A 80 1.74 -2.34 1.72
C PHE A 80 1.55 -1.24 0.68
N ASP A 81 0.84 -1.51 -0.40
CA ASP A 81 0.75 -0.57 -1.52
C ASP A 81 0.05 0.74 -1.15
N ILE A 82 -1.11 0.65 -0.53
CA ILE A 82 -1.86 1.85 -0.18
C ILE A 82 -1.08 2.74 0.79
N PRO A 83 -0.51 2.21 1.87
CA PRO A 83 0.30 3.04 2.76
C PRO A 83 1.53 3.64 2.08
N VAL A 84 2.20 2.88 1.21
CA VAL A 84 3.38 3.38 0.51
C VAL A 84 3.01 4.51 -0.43
N GLN A 85 1.95 4.33 -1.21
CA GLN A 85 1.51 5.36 -2.13
C GLN A 85 1.05 6.60 -1.41
N ALA A 86 0.40 6.45 -0.26
CA ALA A 86 -0.01 7.59 0.53
C ALA A 86 1.20 8.37 1.04
N LYS A 87 2.26 7.67 1.43
CA LYS A 87 3.47 8.32 1.88
C LYS A 87 4.14 9.08 0.74
N ILE A 88 4.21 8.47 -0.43
CA ILE A 88 4.80 9.10 -1.60
C ILE A 88 4.05 10.38 -1.93
N LYS A 89 2.74 10.33 -1.88
CA LYS A 89 1.93 11.51 -2.16
C LYS A 89 2.19 12.61 -1.14
N ARG A 90 2.26 12.27 0.13
CA ARG A 90 2.52 13.27 1.17
C ARG A 90 3.86 13.95 0.99
N VAL A 91 4.89 13.18 0.64
CA VAL A 91 6.21 13.75 0.42
C VAL A 91 6.20 14.66 -0.79
N SER A 92 5.57 14.23 -1.87
CA SER A 92 5.46 15.05 -3.07
C SER A 92 4.72 16.35 -2.79
N ASP A 93 3.61 16.27 -2.07
CA ASP A 93 2.85 17.47 -1.73
C ASP A 93 3.68 18.44 -0.90
N ARG A 94 4.47 17.91 0.02
CA ARG A 94 5.34 18.74 0.84
C ARG A 94 6.37 19.46 0.00
N HIS A 95 6.94 18.78 -0.98
CA HIS A 95 7.90 19.42 -1.88
C HIS A 95 7.26 20.53 -2.70
N LEU A 96 5.99 20.39 -3.01
CA LEU A 96 5.27 21.42 -3.75
C LEU A 96 4.75 22.54 -2.85
N GLY A 97 4.96 22.41 -1.56
CA GLY A 97 4.49 23.43 -0.63
C GLY A 97 3.03 23.29 -0.24
N LEU A 98 2.41 22.17 -0.54
CA LEU A 98 1.01 21.98 -0.21
C LEU A 98 0.88 21.52 1.23
N LYS A 99 -0.12 22.04 1.91
CA LYS A 99 -0.35 21.64 3.28
C LYS A 99 -1.21 20.40 3.34
N PRO A 100 -0.93 19.51 4.27
CA PRO A 100 -1.78 18.32 4.39
C PRO A 100 -3.18 18.69 4.85
N SER A 101 -4.13 17.88 4.48
CA SER A 101 -5.49 18.05 4.92
C SER A 101 -5.58 17.80 6.41
N ARG A 102 -6.42 18.58 7.06
CA ARG A 102 -6.57 18.45 8.48
C ARG A 102 -7.70 17.46 8.77
N PRO A 103 -7.46 16.51 9.66
CA PRO A 103 -8.53 15.61 10.04
C PRO A 103 -9.60 16.38 10.78
N SER A 104 -10.83 16.19 10.40
CA SER A 104 -11.89 16.98 10.97
C SER A 104 -12.07 16.73 12.46
N PHE A 105 -11.83 15.53 12.91
CA PHE A 105 -12.06 15.25 14.30
C PHE A 105 -10.92 15.68 15.18
N ALA A 106 -9.79 15.97 14.64
CA ALA A 106 -8.63 16.25 15.43
C ALA A 106 -8.66 17.59 16.09
N THR A 107 -9.49 18.44 15.61
CA THR A 107 -9.45 19.78 16.12
C THR A 107 -9.88 19.88 17.53
N ASN A 108 -10.65 18.97 17.97
CA ASN A 108 -11.20 19.12 19.25
C ASN A 108 -10.29 18.93 20.36
N ARG A 109 -9.34 18.10 20.22
CA ARG A 109 -8.58 17.83 21.34
C ARG A 109 -7.58 18.82 21.57
N ASN A 110 -7.26 19.57 20.57
CA ASN A 110 -6.29 20.57 20.75
C ASN A 110 -6.82 21.92 20.62
N GLY A 111 -8.09 22.05 20.54
CA GLY A 111 -8.70 23.31 20.43
C GLY A 111 -8.83 23.93 21.76
N LYS A 112 -9.60 24.98 21.84
CA LYS A 112 -9.82 25.64 23.06
C LYS A 112 -10.53 24.79 24.05
N PHE A 113 -11.17 23.73 23.61
CA PHE A 113 -11.81 22.81 24.51
C PHE A 113 -11.12 21.50 24.46
N ARG A 114 -11.12 20.85 25.56
CA ARG A 114 -10.57 19.57 25.62
C ARG A 114 -11.39 18.77 26.59
N LYS A 115 -11.58 17.54 26.30
CA LYS A 115 -12.27 16.67 27.20
C LYS A 115 -11.33 16.31 28.31
N ARG A 116 -11.80 16.50 29.50
CA ARG A 116 -10.97 16.15 30.62
C ARG A 116 -11.12 14.70 30.92
N MET A 117 -10.27 14.21 31.78
CA MET A 117 -10.32 12.82 32.10
C MET A 117 -11.61 12.44 32.77
N ASP A 118 -12.22 13.35 33.48
CA ASP A 118 -13.48 13.05 34.12
C ASP A 118 -14.63 13.16 33.16
N GLY A 119 -14.37 13.40 31.89
CA GLY A 119 -15.44 13.48 30.91
C GLY A 119 -15.96 14.84 30.65
N THR A 120 -15.62 15.82 31.45
CA THR A 120 -16.10 17.16 31.18
C THR A 120 -15.34 17.79 30.06
N VAL A 121 -16.03 18.62 29.33
CA VAL A 121 -15.41 19.39 28.29
C VAL A 121 -15.18 20.77 28.85
N VAL A 122 -13.96 21.18 28.92
CA VAL A 122 -13.61 22.47 29.48
C VAL A 122 -12.78 23.24 28.52
N PRO A 123 -12.68 24.53 28.71
CA PRO A 123 -11.73 25.30 27.93
C PRO A 123 -10.37 24.77 28.25
N ARG A 124 -9.67 24.65 27.23
CA ARG A 124 -8.45 24.13 27.42
C ARG A 124 -7.59 24.99 28.11
N GLU A 125 -7.51 25.27 28.74
CA GLU A 125 -7.04 25.72 29.43
C GLU A 125 -7.11 25.78 30.35
N GLY A 126 -7.01 25.90 30.53
CA GLY A 126 -7.30 25.86 31.28
C GLY A 126 -7.89 25.25 31.84
N GLU A 127 -7.90 25.03 31.76
CA GLU A 127 -8.53 24.42 32.03
C GLU A 127 -8.99 24.51 32.81
N ILE A 128 -9.05 25.05 33.06
CA ILE A 128 -9.61 25.09 33.69
C ILE A 128 -9.86 24.93 34.34
#